data_fc70245f0a48cd9c03d343292d83cb9f
#
_entry.id   fc70245f0a48cd9c03d343292d83cb9f
#
_cell.length_a   1.000
_cell.length_b   1.000
_cell.length_c   1.000
_cell.angle_alpha   90.00
_cell.angle_beta   90.00
_cell.angle_gamma   90.00
#
_symmetry.space_group_name_H-M   'P 1'
#
loop_
_entity.id
_entity.type
_entity.pdbx_description
1 polymer ?
#
loop_
_entity_poly.entity_id
_entity_poly.type
_entity_poly.pdbx_seq_one_letter_code
_entity_poly.pdbx_strand_id
1 'polypeptide(L)'
;MRRPLTQRQRELVELAGRLADTFAERAAEHDRENTFPLENYEDMREAGYLNLTVPEELGGGGVTLSELVLTQERLAMGDGSTALAVNMHVSPIGQWASIWRDTQDERLEQLLRDVAAGKVIWASLTAEPGVANNLMDANTIAEKVEGGYRINGRKIFCTNSVVATHFSFSARYDDPATGPRLMLFRAAKESEGFEFVQTWDTLGMRGTQSNDLAIENGFVADE
;
A
#
# COMPACT_ATOMS: atom_id res chain seq x y z
N MET A 1 27.13 -14.00 -14.03
CA MET A 1 26.56 -15.32 -13.66
C MET A 1 25.38 -15.06 -12.70
N ARG A 2 24.15 -15.49 -13.05
CA ARG A 2 23.03 -15.45 -12.10
C ARG A 2 23.27 -16.53 -11.05
N ARG A 3 23.22 -16.16 -9.77
CA ARG A 3 23.27 -17.12 -8.66
C ARG A 3 22.03 -18.03 -8.72
N PRO A 4 22.16 -19.35 -8.54
CA PRO A 4 20.99 -20.22 -8.47
C PRO A 4 20.13 -19.86 -7.27
N LEU A 5 18.82 -19.95 -7.43
CA LEU A 5 17.85 -19.69 -6.36
C LEU A 5 18.03 -20.72 -5.22
N THR A 6 17.85 -20.26 -3.98
CA THR A 6 17.74 -21.15 -2.81
C THR A 6 16.46 -21.98 -2.87
N GLN A 7 16.31 -23.00 -2.02
CA GLN A 7 15.07 -23.78 -1.93
C GLN A 7 13.88 -22.87 -1.58
N ARG A 8 14.00 -22.03 -0.56
CA ARG A 8 12.97 -21.06 -0.14
C ARG A 8 12.60 -20.10 -1.27
N GLN A 9 13.58 -19.57 -2.01
CA GLN A 9 13.29 -18.68 -3.15
C GLN A 9 12.51 -19.40 -4.26
N ARG A 10 12.81 -20.67 -4.54
CA ARG A 10 12.03 -21.46 -5.51
C ARG A 10 10.59 -21.63 -5.04
N GLU A 11 10.37 -22.02 -3.79
CA GLU A 11 9.03 -22.19 -3.23
C GLU A 11 8.19 -20.90 -3.29
N LEU A 12 8.81 -19.74 -2.98
CA LEU A 12 8.18 -18.43 -3.09
C LEU A 12 7.84 -18.06 -4.55
N VAL A 13 8.74 -18.33 -5.49
CA VAL A 13 8.49 -18.08 -6.92
C VAL A 13 7.40 -19.02 -7.45
N GLU A 14 7.35 -20.28 -6.99
CA GLU A 14 6.27 -21.22 -7.35
C GLU A 14 4.92 -20.78 -6.77
N LEU A 15 4.87 -20.27 -5.53
CA LEU A 15 3.67 -19.68 -4.95
C LEU A 15 3.16 -18.52 -5.82
N ALA A 16 4.04 -17.54 -6.09
CA ALA A 16 3.70 -16.41 -6.95
C ALA A 16 3.32 -16.85 -8.38
N GLY A 17 3.93 -17.95 -8.86
CA GLY A 17 3.63 -18.55 -10.14
C GLY A 17 2.21 -19.08 -10.26
N ARG A 18 1.75 -19.84 -9.29
CA ARG A 18 0.36 -20.33 -9.26
C ARG A 18 -0.66 -19.21 -9.26
N LEU A 19 -0.43 -18.17 -8.45
CA LEU A 19 -1.28 -16.98 -8.43
C LEU A 19 -1.27 -16.25 -9.78
N ALA A 20 -0.09 -16.02 -10.35
CA ALA A 20 0.07 -15.34 -11.62
C ALA A 20 -0.65 -16.07 -12.77
N ASP A 21 -0.55 -17.40 -12.82
CA ASP A 21 -1.21 -18.19 -13.86
C ASP A 21 -2.74 -18.08 -13.76
N THR A 22 -3.31 -18.06 -12.54
CA THR A 22 -4.73 -17.80 -12.29
C THR A 22 -5.13 -16.36 -12.67
N PHE A 23 -4.31 -15.36 -12.32
CA PHE A 23 -4.60 -13.96 -12.61
C PHE A 23 -4.57 -13.64 -14.11
N ALA A 24 -3.68 -14.31 -14.86
CA ALA A 24 -3.61 -14.15 -16.31
C ALA A 24 -4.91 -14.49 -17.03
N GLU A 25 -5.72 -15.41 -16.48
CA GLU A 25 -7.01 -15.80 -17.05
C GLU A 25 -8.06 -14.68 -16.99
N ARG A 26 -7.92 -13.74 -16.02
CA ARG A 26 -8.88 -12.66 -15.73
C ARG A 26 -8.37 -11.28 -16.18
N ALA A 27 -7.06 -11.11 -16.32
CA ALA A 27 -6.42 -9.81 -16.54
C ALA A 27 -6.99 -9.03 -17.73
N ALA A 28 -7.24 -9.72 -18.87
CA ALA A 28 -7.78 -9.10 -20.08
C ALA A 28 -9.23 -8.59 -19.90
N GLU A 29 -10.03 -9.23 -19.06
CA GLU A 29 -11.39 -8.78 -18.74
C GLU A 29 -11.35 -7.53 -17.88
N HIS A 30 -10.59 -7.53 -16.79
CA HIS A 30 -10.44 -6.37 -15.91
C HIS A 30 -9.85 -5.15 -16.63
N ASP A 31 -8.89 -5.37 -17.55
CA ASP A 31 -8.35 -4.29 -18.37
C ASP A 31 -9.40 -3.70 -19.31
N ARG A 32 -10.20 -4.54 -19.98
CA ARG A 32 -11.26 -4.10 -20.88
C ARG A 32 -12.39 -3.36 -20.17
N GLU A 33 -12.85 -3.93 -19.04
CA GLU A 33 -14.00 -3.40 -18.27
C GLU A 33 -13.61 -2.28 -17.31
N ASN A 34 -12.31 -1.97 -17.17
CA ASN A 34 -11.79 -0.99 -16.22
C ASN A 34 -12.20 -1.29 -14.76
N THR A 35 -12.05 -2.54 -14.33
CA THR A 35 -12.46 -3.01 -13.01
C THR A 35 -11.28 -3.50 -12.18
N PHE A 36 -11.40 -3.40 -10.85
CA PHE A 36 -10.39 -3.92 -9.93
C PHE A 36 -10.60 -5.43 -9.70
N PRO A 37 -9.54 -6.26 -9.80
CA PRO A 37 -9.64 -7.72 -9.64
C PRO A 37 -9.69 -8.14 -8.17
N LEU A 38 -10.87 -7.99 -7.53
CA LEU A 38 -11.08 -8.32 -6.11
C LEU A 38 -10.78 -9.77 -5.79
N GLU A 39 -11.14 -10.68 -6.68
CA GLU A 39 -10.91 -12.12 -6.56
C GLU A 39 -9.42 -12.46 -6.50
N ASN A 40 -8.53 -11.68 -7.13
CA ASN A 40 -7.09 -11.87 -7.01
C ASN A 40 -6.61 -11.61 -5.58
N TYR A 41 -7.26 -10.71 -4.84
CA TYR A 41 -6.94 -10.43 -3.44
C TYR A 41 -7.43 -11.54 -2.50
N GLU A 42 -8.56 -12.19 -2.81
CA GLU A 42 -8.99 -13.37 -2.07
C GLU A 42 -8.02 -14.53 -2.27
N ASP A 43 -7.62 -14.80 -3.52
CA ASP A 43 -6.62 -15.82 -3.83
C ASP A 43 -5.27 -15.53 -3.12
N MET A 44 -4.83 -14.28 -3.12
CA MET A 44 -3.61 -13.86 -2.39
C MET A 44 -3.74 -14.02 -0.88
N ARG A 45 -4.92 -13.73 -0.31
CA ARG A 45 -5.19 -13.91 1.11
C ARG A 45 -5.11 -15.39 1.49
N GLU A 46 -5.80 -16.26 0.76
CA GLU A 46 -5.80 -17.70 0.99
C GLU A 46 -4.41 -18.31 0.86
N ALA A 47 -3.62 -17.83 -0.10
CA ALA A 47 -2.24 -18.26 -0.33
C ALA A 47 -1.23 -17.67 0.68
N GLY A 48 -1.63 -16.76 1.58
CA GLY A 48 -0.74 -16.06 2.50
C GLY A 48 0.19 -15.03 1.85
N TYR A 49 -0.09 -14.62 0.61
CA TYR A 49 0.76 -13.67 -0.12
C TYR A 49 0.73 -12.27 0.50
N LEU A 50 -0.43 -11.84 1.03
CA LEU A 50 -0.58 -10.53 1.67
C LEU A 50 0.26 -10.38 2.95
N ASN A 51 0.67 -11.49 3.57
CA ASN A 51 1.43 -11.50 4.82
C ASN A 51 2.93 -11.76 4.60
N LEU A 52 3.40 -11.87 3.36
CA LEU A 52 4.77 -12.30 3.06
C LEU A 52 5.84 -11.46 3.76
N THR A 53 5.64 -10.15 3.86
CA THR A 53 6.63 -9.22 4.42
C THR A 53 6.52 -9.01 5.93
N VAL A 54 5.47 -9.51 6.56
CA VAL A 54 5.34 -9.53 8.02
C VAL A 54 6.36 -10.52 8.61
N PRO A 55 7.06 -10.20 9.71
CA PRO A 55 7.96 -11.12 10.40
C PRO A 55 7.32 -12.45 10.78
N GLU A 56 8.07 -13.55 10.70
CA GLU A 56 7.57 -14.90 11.04
C GLU A 56 7.08 -14.96 12.50
N GLU A 57 7.80 -14.32 13.42
CA GLU A 57 7.44 -14.22 14.85
C GLU A 57 6.14 -13.44 15.11
N LEU A 58 5.65 -12.67 14.13
CA LEU A 58 4.38 -11.96 14.16
C LEU A 58 3.29 -12.62 13.30
N GLY A 59 3.57 -13.80 12.76
CA GLY A 59 2.61 -14.60 12.00
C GLY A 59 2.66 -14.41 10.48
N GLY A 60 3.72 -13.82 9.95
CA GLY A 60 3.91 -13.60 8.51
C GLY A 60 4.91 -14.54 7.84
N GLY A 61 5.24 -14.22 6.59
CA GLY A 61 6.18 -15.00 5.77
C GLY A 61 7.65 -14.66 5.97
N GLY A 62 7.98 -13.53 6.62
CA GLY A 62 9.35 -13.11 6.92
C GLY A 62 10.26 -12.96 5.70
N VAL A 63 9.70 -12.68 4.53
CA VAL A 63 10.51 -12.59 3.29
C VAL A 63 11.45 -11.40 3.31
N THR A 64 12.64 -11.63 2.79
CA THR A 64 13.61 -10.56 2.53
C THR A 64 13.21 -9.72 1.32
N LEU A 65 13.80 -8.52 1.17
CA LEU A 65 13.56 -7.67 0.00
C LEU A 65 13.87 -8.39 -1.31
N SER A 66 14.94 -9.19 -1.35
CA SER A 66 15.30 -9.96 -2.57
C SER A 66 14.28 -11.05 -2.89
N GLU A 67 13.69 -11.69 -1.91
CA GLU A 67 12.62 -12.67 -2.07
C GLU A 67 11.32 -11.98 -2.52
N LEU A 68 10.98 -10.82 -1.94
CA LEU A 68 9.84 -10.02 -2.38
C LEU A 68 9.97 -9.62 -3.86
N VAL A 69 11.14 -9.16 -4.30
CA VAL A 69 11.37 -8.80 -5.70
C VAL A 69 11.14 -9.98 -6.63
N LEU A 70 11.62 -11.18 -6.28
CA LEU A 70 11.41 -12.40 -7.08
C LEU A 70 9.93 -12.79 -7.16
N THR A 71 9.19 -12.67 -6.07
CA THR A 71 7.75 -12.98 -6.06
C THR A 71 6.94 -11.95 -6.85
N GLN A 72 7.27 -10.66 -6.71
CA GLN A 72 6.60 -9.58 -7.45
C GLN A 72 6.88 -9.65 -8.96
N GLU A 73 8.13 -9.93 -9.36
CA GLU A 73 8.47 -10.17 -10.77
C GLU A 73 7.62 -11.30 -11.37
N ARG A 74 7.51 -12.43 -10.65
CA ARG A 74 6.74 -13.59 -11.13
C ARG A 74 5.24 -13.32 -11.14
N LEU A 75 4.71 -12.61 -10.12
CA LEU A 75 3.30 -12.23 -10.06
C LEU A 75 2.92 -11.32 -11.23
N ALA A 76 3.76 -10.33 -11.53
CA ALA A 76 3.53 -9.36 -12.61
C ALA A 76 3.49 -9.99 -14.02
N MET A 77 4.06 -11.19 -14.20
CA MET A 77 3.96 -11.92 -15.47
C MET A 77 2.53 -12.42 -15.76
N GLY A 78 1.70 -12.58 -14.74
CA GLY A 78 0.28 -12.93 -14.90
C GLY A 78 -0.61 -11.70 -15.05
N ASP A 79 -0.51 -10.77 -14.11
CA ASP A 79 -1.25 -9.50 -14.13
C ASP A 79 -0.42 -8.37 -13.50
N GLY A 80 0.07 -7.47 -14.36
CA GLY A 80 0.86 -6.31 -13.93
C GLY A 80 0.05 -5.33 -13.06
N SER A 81 -1.25 -5.19 -13.30
CA SER A 81 -2.12 -4.32 -12.49
C SER A 81 -2.25 -4.83 -11.06
N THR A 82 -2.54 -6.11 -10.87
CA THR A 82 -2.59 -6.73 -9.54
C THR A 82 -1.23 -6.65 -8.83
N ALA A 83 -0.13 -6.94 -9.54
CA ALA A 83 1.20 -6.87 -8.95
C ALA A 83 1.57 -5.45 -8.50
N LEU A 84 1.25 -4.43 -9.30
CA LEU A 84 1.44 -3.03 -8.91
C LEU A 84 0.56 -2.65 -7.71
N ALA A 85 -0.71 -3.05 -7.72
CA ALA A 85 -1.64 -2.73 -6.66
C ALA A 85 -1.19 -3.34 -5.32
N VAL A 86 -0.92 -4.65 -5.28
CA VAL A 86 -0.49 -5.32 -4.04
C VAL A 86 0.86 -4.84 -3.53
N ASN A 87 1.73 -4.31 -4.42
CA ASN A 87 3.01 -3.73 -3.99
C ASN A 87 2.83 -2.53 -3.06
N MET A 88 1.70 -1.79 -3.18
CA MET A 88 1.37 -0.69 -2.25
C MET A 88 0.98 -1.19 -0.84
N HIS A 89 0.83 -2.48 -0.67
CA HIS A 89 0.65 -3.14 0.62
C HIS A 89 1.95 -3.80 1.09
N VAL A 90 2.46 -4.78 0.35
CA VAL A 90 3.57 -5.63 0.82
C VAL A 90 4.88 -4.86 1.01
N SER A 91 5.14 -3.83 0.19
CA SER A 91 6.37 -3.04 0.30
C SER A 91 6.39 -2.15 1.55
N PRO A 92 5.39 -1.31 1.84
CA PRO A 92 5.34 -0.53 3.08
C PRO A 92 5.33 -1.39 4.34
N ILE A 93 4.59 -2.50 4.33
CA ILE A 93 4.58 -3.44 5.47
C ILE A 93 5.99 -4.00 5.71
N GLY A 94 6.74 -4.34 4.66
CA GLY A 94 8.13 -4.77 4.77
C GLY A 94 9.07 -3.68 5.33
N GLN A 95 8.85 -2.41 4.97
CA GLN A 95 9.59 -1.28 5.54
C GLN A 95 9.31 -1.14 7.04
N TRP A 96 8.05 -1.20 7.46
CA TRP A 96 7.67 -1.11 8.87
C TRP A 96 8.12 -2.31 9.68
N ALA A 97 8.14 -3.50 9.08
CA ALA A 97 8.74 -4.67 9.70
C ALA A 97 10.24 -4.46 9.97
N SER A 98 10.96 -3.79 9.05
CA SER A 98 12.36 -3.42 9.28
C SER A 98 12.50 -2.42 10.43
N ILE A 99 11.70 -1.36 10.44
CA ILE A 99 11.71 -0.36 11.52
C ILE A 99 11.36 -1.02 12.87
N TRP A 100 10.36 -1.88 12.89
CA TRP A 100 9.98 -2.61 14.11
C TRP A 100 11.12 -3.47 14.65
N ARG A 101 11.86 -4.18 13.80
CA ARG A 101 13.02 -4.96 14.24
C ARG A 101 14.08 -4.12 14.94
N ASP A 102 14.27 -2.88 14.47
CA ASP A 102 15.26 -1.96 15.02
C ASP A 102 14.78 -1.23 16.28
N THR A 103 13.49 -0.92 16.37
CA THR A 103 12.91 -0.03 17.40
C THR A 103 12.10 -0.77 18.47
N GLN A 104 11.53 -1.92 18.14
CA GLN A 104 10.56 -2.65 18.97
C GLN A 104 9.34 -1.80 19.34
N ASP A 105 8.91 -0.88 18.44
CA ASP A 105 7.74 -0.02 18.66
C ASP A 105 6.47 -0.87 18.72
N GLU A 106 5.75 -0.81 19.85
CA GLU A 106 4.53 -1.59 20.11
C GLU A 106 3.40 -1.28 19.12
N ARG A 107 3.33 -0.05 18.59
CA ARG A 107 2.31 0.36 17.60
C ARG A 107 2.57 -0.30 16.25
N LEU A 108 3.85 -0.41 15.85
CA LEU A 108 4.23 -1.13 14.64
C LEU A 108 4.02 -2.64 14.81
N GLU A 109 4.31 -3.20 15.99
CA GLU A 109 4.04 -4.59 16.29
C GLU A 109 2.54 -4.90 16.15
N GLN A 110 1.68 -4.08 16.76
CA GLN A 110 0.24 -4.27 16.67
C GLN A 110 -0.25 -4.19 15.22
N LEU A 111 0.23 -3.21 14.44
CA LEU A 111 -0.09 -3.11 13.02
C LEU A 111 0.30 -4.36 12.24
N LEU A 112 1.54 -4.86 12.43
CA LEU A 112 2.05 -6.04 11.74
C LEU A 112 1.24 -7.30 12.11
N ARG A 113 0.84 -7.44 13.38
CA ARG A 113 -0.07 -8.51 13.82
C ARG A 113 -1.46 -8.39 13.19
N ASP A 114 -1.99 -7.18 13.04
CA ASP A 114 -3.30 -6.96 12.41
C ASP A 114 -3.23 -7.24 10.89
N VAL A 115 -2.12 -6.95 10.24
CA VAL A 115 -1.86 -7.40 8.86
C VAL A 115 -1.81 -8.92 8.78
N ALA A 116 -1.04 -9.59 9.65
CA ALA A 116 -0.96 -11.05 9.69
C ALA A 116 -2.32 -11.72 9.93
N ALA A 117 -3.17 -11.09 10.74
CA ALA A 117 -4.54 -11.54 11.00
C ALA A 117 -5.53 -11.23 9.86
N GLY A 118 -5.08 -10.60 8.76
CA GLY A 118 -5.94 -10.24 7.62
C GLY A 118 -6.90 -9.09 7.88
N LYS A 119 -6.75 -8.35 9.00
CA LYS A 119 -7.60 -7.20 9.35
C LYS A 119 -7.20 -5.93 8.61
N VAL A 120 -5.95 -5.82 8.20
CA VAL A 120 -5.39 -4.62 7.57
C VAL A 120 -4.85 -4.94 6.18
N ILE A 121 -5.38 -4.25 5.17
CA ILE A 121 -4.76 -4.08 3.85
C ILE A 121 -4.38 -2.61 3.73
N TRP A 122 -3.12 -2.35 3.34
CA TRP A 122 -2.53 -1.02 3.33
C TRP A 122 -2.48 -0.39 1.93
N ALA A 123 -2.59 0.94 1.86
CA ALA A 123 -2.23 1.74 0.70
C ALA A 123 -1.30 2.91 1.09
N SER A 124 -0.42 3.32 0.19
CA SER A 124 0.47 4.48 0.37
C SER A 124 0.15 5.54 -0.67
N LEU A 125 -0.31 6.71 -0.21
CA LEU A 125 -0.90 7.75 -1.03
C LEU A 125 -0.07 9.04 -0.90
N THR A 126 0.91 9.23 -1.78
CA THR A 126 1.84 10.38 -1.69
C THR A 126 1.74 11.37 -2.85
N ALA A 127 1.21 10.94 -4.01
CA ALA A 127 1.15 11.79 -5.21
C ALA A 127 0.04 12.84 -5.11
N GLU A 128 0.33 14.04 -5.62
CA GLU A 128 -0.60 15.18 -5.63
C GLU A 128 -0.64 15.87 -7.02
N PRO A 129 -1.76 16.49 -7.38
CA PRO A 129 -1.84 17.26 -8.61
C PRO A 129 -0.85 18.43 -8.62
N GLY A 130 -0.08 18.58 -9.72
CA GLY A 130 0.80 19.74 -9.92
C GLY A 130 2.06 19.76 -9.05
N VAL A 131 2.29 18.75 -8.19
CA VAL A 131 3.52 18.62 -7.40
C VAL A 131 4.52 17.74 -8.13
N ALA A 132 5.57 18.33 -8.65
CA ALA A 132 6.64 17.61 -9.35
C ALA A 132 7.69 17.12 -8.35
N ASN A 133 7.53 15.92 -7.81
CA ASN A 133 8.56 15.16 -7.06
C ASN A 133 9.28 15.87 -5.90
N ASN A 134 8.88 17.09 -5.53
CA ASN A 134 9.39 17.77 -4.34
C ASN A 134 8.37 17.63 -3.21
N LEU A 135 8.61 16.67 -2.33
CA LEU A 135 7.73 16.39 -1.19
C LEU A 135 7.51 17.61 -0.27
N MET A 136 8.43 18.60 -0.30
CA MET A 136 8.29 19.83 0.48
C MET A 136 7.26 20.80 -0.11
N ASP A 137 6.87 20.61 -1.38
CA ASP A 137 5.85 21.42 -2.05
C ASP A 137 4.45 20.81 -1.96
N ALA A 138 4.20 19.94 -0.97
CA ALA A 138 2.91 19.29 -0.78
C ALA A 138 1.78 20.33 -0.66
N ASN A 139 0.72 20.13 -1.47
CA ASN A 139 -0.49 20.93 -1.46
C ASN A 139 -1.50 20.47 -0.40
N THR A 140 -1.38 19.21 0.06
CA THR A 140 -2.15 18.72 1.21
C THR A 140 -1.59 19.33 2.47
N ILE A 141 -2.45 20.03 3.22
CA ILE A 141 -2.08 20.81 4.41
C ILE A 141 -2.65 20.15 5.66
N ALA A 142 -1.81 20.08 6.68
CA ALA A 142 -2.18 19.66 8.03
C ALA A 142 -2.18 20.88 8.96
N GLU A 143 -3.24 21.07 9.71
CA GLU A 143 -3.36 22.10 10.74
C GLU A 143 -3.47 21.43 12.11
N LYS A 144 -2.63 21.83 13.08
CA LYS A 144 -2.68 21.32 14.45
C LYS A 144 -3.95 21.81 15.14
N VAL A 145 -4.70 20.86 15.71
CA VAL A 145 -5.88 21.14 16.53
C VAL A 145 -5.78 20.38 17.86
N GLU A 146 -6.73 20.57 18.75
CA GLU A 146 -6.78 19.79 19.99
C GLU A 146 -6.92 18.28 19.69
N GLY A 147 -6.01 17.48 20.22
CA GLY A 147 -5.99 16.01 20.09
C GLY A 147 -5.53 15.46 18.74
N GLY A 148 -5.09 16.32 17.79
CA GLY A 148 -4.66 15.81 16.48
C GLY A 148 -4.42 16.88 15.44
N TYR A 149 -4.75 16.51 14.19
CA TYR A 149 -4.60 17.38 13.02
C TYR A 149 -5.87 17.36 12.17
N ARG A 150 -6.21 18.51 11.59
CA ARG A 150 -7.16 18.64 10.49
C ARG A 150 -6.40 18.70 9.18
N ILE A 151 -6.85 17.90 8.22
CA ILE A 151 -6.17 17.71 6.94
C ILE A 151 -7.10 18.16 5.81
N ASN A 152 -6.55 18.94 4.87
CA ASN A 152 -7.24 19.32 3.64
C ASN A 152 -6.32 19.13 2.44
N GLY A 153 -6.84 18.57 1.35
CA GLY A 153 -6.08 18.37 0.13
C GLY A 153 -6.63 17.31 -0.80
N ARG A 154 -5.82 16.89 -1.75
CA ARG A 154 -6.17 15.82 -2.71
C ARG A 154 -4.96 14.99 -3.03
N LYS A 155 -5.12 13.68 -3.00
CA LYS A 155 -4.13 12.71 -3.49
C LYS A 155 -4.63 12.11 -4.79
N ILE A 156 -3.70 11.82 -5.71
CA ILE A 156 -3.97 11.15 -6.98
C ILE A 156 -3.19 9.85 -7.06
N PHE A 157 -3.55 9.00 -8.01
CA PHE A 157 -2.90 7.69 -8.19
C PHE A 157 -2.93 6.85 -6.90
N CYS A 158 -4.08 6.83 -6.21
CA CYS A 158 -4.26 6.09 -4.96
C CYS A 158 -4.39 4.59 -5.22
N THR A 159 -3.32 4.00 -5.71
CA THR A 159 -3.22 2.58 -6.03
C THR A 159 -3.52 1.74 -4.79
N ASN A 160 -4.24 0.63 -4.95
CA ASN A 160 -4.71 -0.26 -3.89
C ASN A 160 -5.88 0.27 -3.04
N SER A 161 -6.35 1.50 -3.29
CA SER A 161 -7.39 2.14 -2.48
C SER A 161 -8.73 1.39 -2.49
N VAL A 162 -9.02 0.59 -3.51
CA VAL A 162 -10.28 -0.18 -3.61
C VAL A 162 -10.41 -1.17 -2.45
N VAL A 163 -9.34 -1.91 -2.14
CA VAL A 163 -9.33 -2.97 -1.10
C VAL A 163 -8.68 -2.54 0.21
N ALA A 164 -7.94 -1.43 0.22
CA ALA A 164 -7.28 -0.96 1.42
C ALA A 164 -8.30 -0.67 2.52
N THR A 165 -7.97 -1.09 3.74
CA THR A 165 -8.70 -0.73 4.97
C THR A 165 -8.08 0.47 5.67
N HIS A 166 -6.77 0.64 5.46
CA HIS A 166 -5.97 1.74 6.02
C HIS A 166 -5.01 2.27 4.96
N PHE A 167 -4.63 3.52 5.12
CA PHE A 167 -3.67 4.15 4.22
C PHE A 167 -2.77 5.15 4.94
N SER A 168 -1.59 5.40 4.36
CA SER A 168 -0.73 6.52 4.72
C SER A 168 -0.70 7.56 3.62
N PHE A 169 -0.54 8.81 4.03
CA PHE A 169 -0.39 9.95 3.12
C PHE A 169 0.50 11.01 3.74
N SER A 170 1.14 11.82 2.89
CA SER A 170 1.93 12.96 3.33
C SER A 170 1.09 14.23 3.34
N ALA A 171 1.36 15.13 4.31
CA ALA A 171 0.84 16.48 4.30
C ALA A 171 1.88 17.45 4.87
N ARG A 172 1.84 18.69 4.40
CA ARG A 172 2.67 19.78 4.93
C ARG A 172 2.05 20.33 6.20
N TYR A 173 2.86 20.42 7.22
CA TYR A 173 2.55 21.13 8.47
C TYR A 173 3.50 22.30 8.63
N ASP A 174 2.97 23.52 8.75
CA ASP A 174 3.74 24.70 9.02
C ASP A 174 3.90 24.86 10.55
N ASP A 175 4.95 24.23 11.10
CA ASP A 175 5.24 24.24 12.53
C ASP A 175 5.68 25.65 12.97
N PRO A 176 5.00 26.26 13.96
CA PRO A 176 5.31 27.63 14.41
C PRO A 176 6.72 27.81 14.96
N ALA A 177 7.34 26.75 15.47
CA ALA A 177 8.65 26.81 16.10
C ALA A 177 9.80 26.47 15.15
N THR A 178 9.57 25.56 14.18
CA THR A 178 10.64 25.00 13.36
C THR A 178 10.43 25.22 11.85
N GLY A 179 9.31 25.83 11.45
CA GLY A 179 8.95 26.05 10.06
C GLY A 179 8.30 24.83 9.38
N PRO A 180 8.12 24.87 8.05
CA PRO A 180 7.38 23.86 7.33
C PRO A 180 8.07 22.48 7.39
N ARG A 181 7.26 21.43 7.61
CA ARG A 181 7.67 20.03 7.62
C ARG A 181 6.71 19.20 6.78
N LEU A 182 7.25 18.18 6.12
CA LEU A 182 6.43 17.11 5.57
C LEU A 182 6.22 16.05 6.66
N MET A 183 4.95 15.78 6.96
CA MET A 183 4.57 14.74 7.92
C MET A 183 3.89 13.58 7.18
N LEU A 184 4.08 12.37 7.69
CA LEU A 184 3.36 11.19 7.25
C LEU A 184 2.23 10.91 8.24
N PHE A 185 1.03 10.84 7.71
CA PHE A 185 -0.19 10.52 8.45
C PHE A 185 -0.71 9.13 8.07
N ARG A 186 -1.49 8.54 8.94
CA ARG A 186 -2.24 7.32 8.67
C ARG A 186 -3.71 7.50 9.06
N ALA A 187 -4.60 6.88 8.30
CA ALA A 187 -6.03 6.88 8.58
C ALA A 187 -6.65 5.55 8.18
N ALA A 188 -7.76 5.21 8.82
CA ALA A 188 -8.65 4.17 8.32
C ALA A 188 -9.44 4.70 7.12
N LYS A 189 -9.80 3.82 6.17
CA LYS A 189 -10.53 4.21 4.96
C LYS A 189 -11.85 4.89 5.26
N GLU A 190 -12.54 4.44 6.30
CA GLU A 190 -13.86 4.93 6.70
C GLU A 190 -13.79 6.18 7.62
N SER A 191 -12.59 6.77 7.80
CA SER A 191 -12.46 7.99 8.61
C SER A 191 -13.18 9.17 7.99
N GLU A 192 -13.84 9.98 8.82
CA GLU A 192 -14.56 11.18 8.38
C GLU A 192 -13.64 12.19 7.67
N GLY A 193 -14.13 12.74 6.56
CA GLY A 193 -13.39 13.72 5.76
C GLY A 193 -12.43 13.13 4.74
N PHE A 194 -12.43 11.80 4.55
CA PHE A 194 -11.63 11.11 3.53
C PHE A 194 -12.58 10.41 2.54
N GLU A 195 -12.57 10.84 1.28
CA GLU A 195 -13.45 10.29 0.23
C GLU A 195 -12.63 9.84 -0.97
N PHE A 196 -12.74 8.56 -1.34
CA PHE A 196 -12.18 8.04 -2.58
C PHE A 196 -13.12 8.32 -3.75
N VAL A 197 -12.64 9.11 -4.71
CA VAL A 197 -13.40 9.55 -5.89
C VAL A 197 -12.96 8.74 -7.09
N GLN A 198 -13.89 8.08 -7.75
CA GLN A 198 -13.60 7.28 -8.95
C GLN A 198 -13.21 8.19 -10.12
N THR A 199 -11.91 8.16 -10.46
CA THR A 199 -11.31 9.00 -11.50
C THR A 199 -10.45 8.19 -12.48
N TRP A 200 -10.20 6.90 -12.19
CA TRP A 200 -9.24 6.10 -12.93
C TRP A 200 -9.80 5.64 -14.29
N ASP A 201 -9.30 6.26 -15.36
CA ASP A 201 -9.56 5.85 -16.74
C ASP A 201 -8.29 6.10 -17.58
N THR A 202 -7.48 5.08 -17.76
CA THR A 202 -6.14 5.14 -18.35
C THR A 202 -5.98 4.18 -19.50
N LEU A 203 -4.93 4.39 -20.31
CA LEU A 203 -4.60 3.53 -21.45
C LEU A 203 -4.15 2.11 -20.99
N GLY A 204 -3.39 2.02 -19.91
CA GLY A 204 -2.89 0.78 -19.35
C GLY A 204 -2.97 0.78 -17.83
N MET A 205 -2.69 -0.37 -17.19
CA MET A 205 -2.79 -0.55 -15.74
C MET A 205 -4.20 -0.27 -15.21
N ARG A 206 -5.22 -0.53 -16.02
CA ARG A 206 -6.63 -0.20 -15.74
C ARG A 206 -7.12 -0.91 -14.47
N GLY A 207 -6.74 -2.16 -14.28
CA GLY A 207 -7.07 -2.97 -13.10
C GLY A 207 -6.49 -2.46 -11.77
N THR A 208 -5.60 -1.46 -11.75
CA THR A 208 -5.12 -0.89 -10.47
C THR A 208 -6.15 -0.01 -9.79
N GLN A 209 -7.12 0.53 -10.56
CA GLN A 209 -8.14 1.47 -10.08
C GLN A 209 -7.54 2.52 -9.12
N SER A 210 -6.45 3.16 -9.63
CA SER A 210 -5.67 4.14 -8.86
C SER A 210 -6.40 5.48 -8.75
N ASN A 211 -7.59 5.45 -8.18
CA ASN A 211 -8.51 6.57 -8.01
C ASN A 211 -7.90 7.70 -7.17
N ASP A 212 -8.61 8.81 -7.07
CA ASP A 212 -8.19 9.95 -6.25
C ASP A 212 -8.76 9.83 -4.82
N LEU A 213 -8.08 10.50 -3.88
CA LEU A 213 -8.57 10.75 -2.53
C LEU A 213 -8.79 12.25 -2.34
N ALA A 214 -10.03 12.67 -2.13
CA ALA A 214 -10.37 13.98 -1.62
C ALA A 214 -10.31 13.98 -0.10
N ILE A 215 -9.70 15.02 0.48
CA ILE A 215 -9.59 15.19 1.94
C ILE A 215 -10.19 16.54 2.29
N GLU A 216 -11.33 16.52 2.99
CA GLU A 216 -12.04 17.71 3.41
C GLU A 216 -12.21 17.69 4.93
N ASN A 217 -11.42 18.50 5.62
CA ASN A 217 -11.42 18.61 7.08
C ASN A 217 -11.21 17.24 7.80
N GLY A 218 -10.46 16.33 7.17
CA GLY A 218 -10.19 14.99 7.70
C GLY A 218 -9.44 15.07 9.02
N PHE A 219 -9.88 14.31 10.03
CA PHE A 219 -9.23 14.32 11.35
C PHE A 219 -8.30 13.10 11.50
N VAL A 220 -7.07 13.38 11.97
CA VAL A 220 -6.09 12.36 12.38
C VAL A 220 -5.62 12.68 13.79
N ALA A 221 -5.79 11.72 14.71
CA ALA A 221 -5.40 11.89 16.10
C ALA A 221 -3.87 11.94 16.28
N ASP A 222 -3.42 12.55 17.39
CA ASP A 222 -2.04 12.44 17.88
C ASP A 222 -1.81 11.01 18.42
N GLU A 223 -1.04 10.21 17.69
CA GLU A 223 -0.65 8.86 18.14
C GLU A 223 0.87 8.70 18.15
#